data_6f483ecf2f2e6587c12f4bd82ab11eb5
#
_entry.id   6f483ecf2f2e6587c12f4bd82ab11eb5
#
_cell.length_a   1.000
_cell.length_b   1.000
_cell.length_c   1.000
_cell.angle_alpha   90.00
_cell.angle_beta   90.00
_cell.angle_gamma   90.00
#
_symmetry.space_group_name_H-M   'P 1'
#
loop_
_entity.id
_entity.type
_entity.pdbx_description
1 polymer ?
#
loop_
_entity_poly.entity_id
_entity_poly.type
_entity_poly.pdbx_seq_one_letter_code
_entity_poly.pdbx_strand_id
1 'polypeptide(L)'
;ARAGIECDRVVLFAANHATYYPGARNMTLKVIFDKDDGKILGAQAVGYEGVDKRIDVLAAAIKAGMTAFDLQELDLCYAPPYSSAKDPVNMAGYVIEDVLGGIKQFHWNDLPAVLADKNAFLLDVRTPEEYAEGHFEGAVNIPVDSLRVGLEKLPRDKKIYVNCHSGLRSYIACRILMANGFECYNFSGGYRLYAAVRGEAEAGDVPRHPCGIPVEK
;
A
#
# COMPACT_ATOMS: atom_id res chain seq x y z
N ALA A 1 19.26 1.04 1.46
CA ALA A 1 20.31 0.29 0.74
C ALA A 1 21.65 1.04 0.69
N ARG A 2 21.72 2.30 0.17
CA ARG A 2 23.01 3.01 0.07
C ARG A 2 23.66 3.35 1.43
N ALA A 3 22.86 3.53 2.47
CA ALA A 3 23.32 3.84 3.83
C ALA A 3 23.57 2.61 4.70
N GLY A 4 23.35 1.40 4.18
CA GLY A 4 23.49 0.15 4.96
C GLY A 4 22.45 -0.02 6.06
N ILE A 5 21.33 0.72 6.01
CA ILE A 5 20.25 0.63 7.00
C ILE A 5 19.26 -0.44 6.53
N GLU A 6 18.98 -1.41 7.40
CA GLU A 6 17.93 -2.42 7.21
C GLU A 6 16.56 -1.75 7.37
N CYS A 7 15.84 -1.60 6.27
CA CYS A 7 14.56 -0.91 6.26
C CYS A 7 13.55 -1.62 5.36
N ASP A 8 12.29 -1.37 5.62
CA ASP A 8 11.19 -1.72 4.73
C ASP A 8 10.29 -0.48 4.50
N ARG A 9 9.24 -0.64 3.73
CA ARG A 9 8.36 0.46 3.34
C ARG A 9 6.92 -0.03 3.22
N VAL A 10 6.00 0.83 3.54
CA VAL A 10 4.57 0.65 3.24
C VAL A 10 4.11 1.71 2.26
N VAL A 11 3.16 1.36 1.40
CA VAL A 11 2.46 2.31 0.53
C VAL A 11 0.98 2.14 0.77
N LEU A 12 0.31 3.22 1.10
CA LEU A 12 -1.12 3.23 1.36
C LEU A 12 -1.80 4.38 0.61
N PHE A 13 -3.09 4.19 0.36
CA PHE A 13 -3.98 5.21 -0.17
C PHE A 13 -4.98 5.58 0.91
N ALA A 14 -4.98 6.83 1.32
CA ALA A 14 -5.89 7.34 2.34
C ALA A 14 -6.53 8.64 1.88
N ALA A 15 -7.77 8.88 2.27
CA ALA A 15 -8.45 10.12 1.96
C ALA A 15 -7.80 11.30 2.73
N ASN A 16 -7.72 12.45 2.08
CA ASN A 16 -7.21 13.67 2.68
C ASN A 16 -8.07 14.18 3.84
N HIS A 17 -9.36 13.88 3.81
CA HIS A 17 -10.33 14.18 4.89
C HIS A 17 -11.47 13.16 4.90
N ALA A 18 -12.45 13.34 5.76
CA ALA A 18 -13.58 12.42 5.89
C ALA A 18 -14.33 12.24 4.57
N THR A 19 -14.53 10.99 4.14
CA THR A 19 -15.09 10.68 2.81
C THR A 19 -16.55 11.04 2.65
N TYR A 20 -17.27 11.23 3.75
CA TYR A 20 -18.66 11.73 3.73
C TYR A 20 -18.76 13.25 3.57
N TYR A 21 -17.63 13.97 3.71
CA TYR A 21 -17.56 15.41 3.44
C TYR A 21 -17.18 15.63 1.95
N PRO A 22 -17.84 16.58 1.26
CA PRO A 22 -17.64 16.80 -0.17
C PRO A 22 -16.18 17.13 -0.53
N GLY A 23 -15.71 16.60 -1.65
CA GLY A 23 -14.38 16.93 -2.18
C GLY A 23 -13.26 16.02 -1.69
N ALA A 24 -13.55 14.96 -0.91
CA ALA A 24 -12.52 14.02 -0.46
C ALA A 24 -11.79 13.37 -1.62
N ARG A 25 -10.46 13.38 -1.55
CA ARG A 25 -9.56 12.76 -2.54
C ARG A 25 -8.50 11.93 -1.84
N ASN A 26 -8.17 10.80 -2.44
CA ASN A 26 -7.09 9.97 -1.92
C ASN A 26 -5.73 10.58 -2.22
N MET A 27 -4.85 10.52 -1.24
CA MET A 27 -3.41 10.68 -1.42
C MET A 27 -2.72 9.31 -1.38
N THR A 28 -1.58 9.21 -2.04
CA THR A 28 -0.65 8.10 -1.91
C THR A 28 0.40 8.48 -0.87
N LEU A 29 0.54 7.69 0.17
CA LEU A 29 1.54 7.89 1.22
C LEU A 29 2.46 6.66 1.25
N LYS A 30 3.77 6.92 1.13
CA LYS A 30 4.82 5.92 1.34
C LYS A 30 5.61 6.28 2.58
N VAL A 31 5.78 5.33 3.48
CA VAL A 31 6.59 5.48 4.68
C VAL A 31 7.66 4.40 4.73
N ILE A 32 8.89 4.79 5.03
CA ILE A 32 10.06 3.92 5.20
C ILE A 32 10.32 3.82 6.69
N PHE A 33 10.54 2.61 7.18
CA PHE A 33 10.75 2.32 8.59
C PHE A 33 11.85 1.29 8.80
N ASP A 34 12.44 1.31 9.97
CA ASP A 34 13.39 0.31 10.44
C ASP A 34 12.64 -1.00 10.73
N LYS A 35 13.19 -2.13 10.29
CA LYS A 35 12.54 -3.45 10.44
C LYS A 35 12.55 -3.97 11.87
N ASP A 36 13.49 -3.52 12.69
CA ASP A 36 13.68 -4.07 14.02
C ASP A 36 12.74 -3.40 15.04
N ASP A 37 12.63 -2.08 15.00
CA ASP A 37 11.89 -1.30 16.01
C ASP A 37 10.74 -0.46 15.44
N GLY A 38 10.56 -0.42 14.11
CA GLY A 38 9.53 0.35 13.46
C GLY A 38 9.78 1.85 13.42
N LYS A 39 11.01 2.31 13.70
CA LYS A 39 11.39 3.72 13.66
C LYS A 39 11.18 4.31 12.28
N ILE A 40 10.57 5.50 12.21
CA ILE A 40 10.29 6.16 10.96
C ILE A 40 11.55 6.79 10.38
N LEU A 41 11.93 6.38 9.18
CA LEU A 41 13.18 6.77 8.51
C LEU A 41 12.96 7.73 7.36
N GLY A 42 11.77 7.74 6.76
CA GLY A 42 11.47 8.60 5.62
C GLY A 42 10.01 8.50 5.18
N ALA A 43 9.57 9.50 4.44
CA ALA A 43 8.22 9.52 3.87
C ALA A 43 8.18 10.24 2.53
N GLN A 44 7.21 9.86 1.71
CA GLN A 44 6.82 10.55 0.47
C GLN A 44 5.31 10.54 0.36
N ALA A 45 4.72 11.63 -0.07
CA ALA A 45 3.29 11.70 -0.34
C ALA A 45 3.01 12.37 -1.67
N VAL A 46 1.96 11.90 -2.35
CA VAL A 46 1.47 12.45 -3.62
C VAL A 46 -0.05 12.58 -3.52
N GLY A 47 -0.58 13.73 -3.86
CA GLY A 47 -2.01 14.02 -3.77
C GLY A 47 -2.29 15.47 -4.14
N TYR A 48 -3.54 15.91 -3.89
CA TYR A 48 -3.99 17.25 -4.23
C TYR A 48 -4.00 18.19 -3.02
N GLU A 49 -4.63 17.78 -1.92
CA GLU A 49 -4.82 18.61 -0.73
C GLU A 49 -4.38 17.88 0.54
N GLY A 50 -3.81 18.62 1.50
CA GLY A 50 -3.40 18.12 2.81
C GLY A 50 -2.20 17.17 2.78
N VAL A 51 -1.47 17.11 1.67
CA VAL A 51 -0.23 16.34 1.52
C VAL A 51 0.88 16.95 2.36
N ASP A 52 1.01 18.27 2.29
CA ASP A 52 1.95 19.09 3.05
C ASP A 52 1.83 18.84 4.55
N LYS A 53 0.60 18.94 5.10
CA LYS A 53 0.32 18.66 6.51
C LYS A 53 0.87 17.29 6.94
N ARG A 54 0.66 16.24 6.16
CA ARG A 54 1.11 14.87 6.51
C ARG A 54 2.61 14.73 6.45
N ILE A 55 3.24 15.37 5.46
CA ILE A 55 4.70 15.36 5.35
C ILE A 55 5.35 16.16 6.47
N ASP A 56 4.77 17.29 6.92
CA ASP A 56 5.28 18.06 8.05
C ASP A 56 5.19 17.26 9.35
N VAL A 57 4.07 16.57 9.59
CA VAL A 57 3.92 15.69 10.76
C VAL A 57 4.95 14.56 10.72
N LEU A 58 5.14 13.91 9.56
CA LEU A 58 6.12 12.82 9.41
C LEU A 58 7.56 13.33 9.52
N ALA A 59 7.86 14.53 9.03
CA ALA A 59 9.18 15.15 9.19
C ALA A 59 9.48 15.41 10.67
N ALA A 60 8.49 15.90 11.42
CA ALA A 60 8.63 16.08 12.88
C ALA A 60 8.80 14.74 13.60
N ALA A 61 8.02 13.73 13.23
CA ALA A 61 8.14 12.36 13.77
C ALA A 61 9.52 11.75 13.52
N ILE A 62 10.05 11.86 12.29
CA ILE A 62 11.40 11.41 11.95
C ILE A 62 12.44 12.14 12.81
N LYS A 63 12.34 13.46 12.92
CA LYS A 63 13.26 14.27 13.73
C LYS A 63 13.23 13.90 15.21
N ALA A 64 12.05 13.59 15.75
CA ALA A 64 11.85 13.14 17.12
C ALA A 64 12.27 11.68 17.35
N GLY A 65 12.55 10.92 16.30
CA GLY A 65 12.89 9.49 16.39
C GLY A 65 11.70 8.59 16.72
N MET A 66 10.49 9.00 16.33
CA MET A 66 9.26 8.25 16.57
C MET A 66 9.22 6.94 15.78
N THR A 67 8.49 5.98 16.34
CA THR A 67 8.20 4.67 15.75
C THR A 67 6.81 4.64 15.13
N ALA A 68 6.47 3.55 14.46
CA ALA A 68 5.13 3.29 13.95
C ALA A 68 4.08 3.29 15.06
N PHE A 69 4.43 2.80 16.25
CA PHE A 69 3.54 2.76 17.42
C PHE A 69 3.23 4.18 17.91
N ASP A 70 4.22 5.06 17.94
CA ASP A 70 4.01 6.47 18.30
C ASP A 70 3.10 7.17 17.29
N LEU A 71 3.21 6.87 15.97
CA LEU A 71 2.34 7.44 14.95
C LEU A 71 0.86 7.07 15.15
N GLN A 72 0.56 5.90 15.68
CA GLN A 72 -0.81 5.48 15.97
C GLN A 72 -1.46 6.29 17.08
N GLU A 73 -0.66 6.70 18.06
CA GLU A 73 -1.10 7.41 19.26
C GLU A 73 -1.17 8.94 19.08
N LEU A 74 -0.73 9.47 17.92
CA LEU A 74 -0.82 10.89 17.64
C LEU A 74 -2.30 11.33 17.60
N ASP A 75 -2.65 12.26 18.49
CA ASP A 75 -3.95 12.93 18.50
C ASP A 75 -3.91 14.14 17.54
N LEU A 76 -4.11 13.84 16.25
CA LEU A 76 -4.04 14.86 15.19
C LEU A 76 -5.36 15.61 15.03
N CYS A 77 -5.28 16.87 14.62
CA CYS A 77 -6.45 17.71 14.39
C CYS A 77 -7.47 17.03 13.47
N TYR A 78 -8.69 16.86 13.97
CA TYR A 78 -9.81 16.28 13.23
C TYR A 78 -11.01 17.24 13.20
N ALA A 79 -11.45 17.50 11.99
CA ALA A 79 -12.80 17.91 11.64
C ALA A 79 -13.07 17.42 10.22
N PRO A 80 -14.32 17.12 9.84
CA PRO A 80 -14.64 16.49 8.56
C PRO A 80 -13.97 17.12 7.31
N PRO A 81 -13.85 18.47 7.21
CA PRO A 81 -13.21 19.10 6.05
C PRO A 81 -11.67 18.94 6.01
N TYR A 82 -11.03 18.61 7.13
CA TYR A 82 -9.57 18.70 7.26
C TYR A 82 -8.88 17.35 7.44
N SER A 83 -9.57 16.36 8.01
CA SER A 83 -8.99 15.04 8.26
C SER A 83 -10.08 13.98 8.46
N SER A 84 -9.65 12.76 8.68
CA SER A 84 -10.44 11.65 9.19
C SER A 84 -10.05 11.38 10.65
N ALA A 85 -10.92 10.73 11.42
CA ALA A 85 -10.62 10.33 12.81
C ALA A 85 -9.34 9.50 12.91
N LYS A 86 -9.06 8.67 11.88
CA LYS A 86 -7.76 8.04 11.64
C LYS A 86 -7.10 8.77 10.48
N ASP A 87 -6.17 9.67 10.80
CA ASP A 87 -5.41 10.39 9.78
C ASP A 87 -4.53 9.43 8.97
N PRO A 88 -4.19 9.74 7.71
CA PRO A 88 -3.23 8.96 6.93
C PRO A 88 -1.92 8.64 7.66
N VAL A 89 -1.46 9.52 8.56
CA VAL A 89 -0.27 9.28 9.39
C VAL A 89 -0.51 8.17 10.41
N ASN A 90 -1.65 8.18 11.12
CA ASN A 90 -2.00 7.10 12.03
C ASN A 90 -2.17 5.78 11.27
N MET A 91 -2.81 5.83 10.09
CA MET A 91 -2.97 4.65 9.24
C MET A 91 -1.63 4.05 8.79
N ALA A 92 -0.61 4.88 8.53
CA ALA A 92 0.73 4.39 8.23
C ALA A 92 1.31 3.60 9.41
N GLY A 93 1.14 4.10 10.64
CA GLY A 93 1.54 3.40 11.86
C GLY A 93 0.90 2.01 11.97
N TYR A 94 -0.42 1.91 11.80
CA TYR A 94 -1.14 0.62 11.84
C TYR A 94 -0.66 -0.36 10.77
N VAL A 95 -0.43 0.10 9.53
CA VAL A 95 0.04 -0.78 8.45
C VAL A 95 1.48 -1.27 8.71
N ILE A 96 2.33 -0.42 9.29
CA ILE A 96 3.70 -0.82 9.67
C ILE A 96 3.66 -1.84 10.82
N GLU A 97 2.83 -1.62 11.85
CA GLU A 97 2.64 -2.57 12.94
C GLU A 97 2.22 -3.96 12.41
N ASP A 98 1.28 -4.01 11.48
CA ASP A 98 0.88 -5.27 10.85
C ASP A 98 2.05 -5.99 10.16
N VAL A 99 2.94 -5.25 9.50
CA VAL A 99 4.14 -5.81 8.86
C VAL A 99 5.12 -6.33 9.91
N LEU A 100 5.37 -5.55 10.96
CA LEU A 100 6.22 -5.97 12.09
C LEU A 100 5.61 -7.17 12.83
N GLY A 101 4.28 -7.24 12.89
CA GLY A 101 3.49 -8.37 13.42
C GLY A 101 3.45 -9.62 12.53
N GLY A 102 4.19 -9.64 11.41
CA GLY A 102 4.39 -10.82 10.58
C GLY A 102 3.59 -10.87 9.28
N ILE A 103 2.87 -9.83 8.92
CA ILE A 103 2.31 -9.71 7.56
C ILE A 103 3.45 -9.51 6.56
N LYS A 104 3.75 -10.56 5.80
CA LYS A 104 4.71 -10.47 4.71
C LYS A 104 4.15 -9.61 3.58
N GLN A 105 4.99 -8.80 2.96
CA GLN A 105 4.60 -7.97 1.83
C GLN A 105 5.57 -8.09 0.66
N PHE A 106 5.11 -7.71 -0.52
CA PHE A 106 5.91 -7.51 -1.71
C PHE A 106 5.49 -6.21 -2.41
N HIS A 107 6.37 -5.70 -3.26
CA HIS A 107 6.20 -4.39 -3.88
C HIS A 107 6.20 -4.50 -5.40
N TRP A 108 5.79 -3.45 -6.09
CA TRP A 108 5.71 -3.42 -7.55
C TRP A 108 7.05 -3.76 -8.24
N ASN A 109 8.18 -3.40 -7.66
CA ASN A 109 9.51 -3.72 -8.20
C ASN A 109 9.91 -5.19 -8.00
N ASP A 110 9.24 -5.92 -7.13
CA ASP A 110 9.48 -7.35 -6.91
C ASP A 110 8.64 -8.22 -7.86
N LEU A 111 7.60 -7.62 -8.47
CA LEU A 111 6.64 -8.33 -9.32
C LEU A 111 7.28 -9.12 -10.47
N PRO A 112 8.30 -8.61 -11.21
CA PRO A 112 8.94 -9.39 -12.26
C PRO A 112 9.55 -10.70 -11.75
N ALA A 113 10.14 -10.69 -10.56
CA ALA A 113 10.69 -11.87 -9.92
C ALA A 113 9.60 -12.84 -9.46
N VAL A 114 8.50 -12.30 -8.94
CA VAL A 114 7.32 -13.10 -8.53
C VAL A 114 6.68 -13.78 -9.75
N LEU A 115 6.53 -13.07 -10.87
CA LEU A 115 5.98 -13.62 -12.10
C LEU A 115 6.86 -14.74 -12.71
N ALA A 116 8.17 -14.68 -12.49
CA ALA A 116 9.12 -15.68 -12.97
C ALA A 116 9.22 -16.91 -12.03
N ASP A 117 8.72 -16.83 -10.80
CA ASP A 117 8.79 -17.92 -9.83
C ASP A 117 7.68 -18.96 -10.06
N LYS A 118 8.05 -20.17 -10.43
CA LYS A 118 7.12 -21.29 -10.61
C LYS A 118 6.39 -21.72 -9.33
N ASN A 119 6.94 -21.34 -8.16
CA ASN A 119 6.34 -21.62 -6.86
C ASN A 119 5.41 -20.48 -6.40
N ALA A 120 5.30 -19.39 -7.16
CA ALA A 120 4.35 -18.33 -6.90
C ALA A 120 2.94 -18.70 -7.41
N PHE A 121 1.94 -18.28 -6.64
CA PHE A 121 0.54 -18.29 -7.04
C PHE A 121 0.00 -16.87 -6.85
N LEU A 122 -0.43 -16.24 -7.92
CA LEU A 122 -0.99 -14.89 -7.89
C LEU A 122 -2.49 -14.96 -7.64
N LEU A 123 -2.93 -14.34 -6.56
CA LEU A 123 -4.33 -14.26 -6.14
C LEU A 123 -4.81 -12.82 -6.19
N ASP A 124 -5.77 -12.54 -7.07
CA ASP A 124 -6.46 -11.25 -7.11
C ASP A 124 -7.78 -11.34 -6.35
N VAL A 125 -7.91 -10.55 -5.28
CA VAL A 125 -9.09 -10.56 -4.41
C VAL A 125 -10.04 -9.40 -4.65
N ARG A 126 -9.92 -8.74 -5.82
CA ARG A 126 -10.85 -7.72 -6.29
C ARG A 126 -12.15 -8.35 -6.80
N THR A 127 -13.11 -7.48 -7.15
CA THR A 127 -14.31 -7.97 -7.81
C THR A 127 -14.01 -8.50 -9.22
N PRO A 128 -14.89 -9.34 -9.81
CA PRO A 128 -14.72 -9.81 -11.19
C PRO A 128 -14.64 -8.67 -12.22
N GLU A 129 -15.37 -7.58 -11.98
CA GLU A 129 -15.39 -6.40 -12.84
C GLU A 129 -14.03 -5.69 -12.80
N GLU A 130 -13.49 -5.42 -11.61
CA GLU A 130 -12.16 -4.82 -11.45
C GLU A 130 -11.05 -5.69 -12.06
N TYR A 131 -11.21 -7.01 -11.97
CA TYR A 131 -10.27 -7.98 -12.56
C TYR A 131 -10.34 -7.95 -14.08
N ALA A 132 -11.54 -7.85 -14.66
CA ALA A 132 -11.74 -7.78 -16.11
C ALA A 132 -11.17 -6.50 -16.74
N GLU A 133 -11.17 -5.37 -16.00
CA GLU A 133 -10.56 -4.12 -16.46
C GLU A 133 -9.04 -4.19 -16.60
N GLY A 134 -8.39 -5.13 -15.89
CA GLY A 134 -6.96 -5.37 -15.95
C GLY A 134 -6.44 -6.12 -14.72
N HIS A 135 -5.53 -7.03 -14.91
CA HIS A 135 -4.95 -7.86 -13.84
C HIS A 135 -3.53 -8.29 -14.18
N PHE A 136 -2.83 -8.90 -13.23
CA PHE A 136 -1.52 -9.52 -13.49
C PHE A 136 -1.70 -10.80 -14.31
N GLU A 137 -0.84 -10.97 -15.29
CA GLU A 137 -0.85 -12.19 -16.10
C GLU A 137 -0.71 -13.44 -15.21
N GLY A 138 -1.57 -14.42 -15.44
CA GLY A 138 -1.61 -15.66 -14.66
C GLY A 138 -2.26 -15.53 -13.26
N ALA A 139 -2.77 -14.38 -12.88
CA ALA A 139 -3.48 -14.24 -11.61
C ALA A 139 -4.85 -14.94 -11.65
N VAL A 140 -5.22 -15.56 -10.53
CA VAL A 140 -6.54 -16.16 -10.33
C VAL A 140 -7.39 -15.21 -9.52
N ASN A 141 -8.61 -14.95 -9.98
CA ASN A 141 -9.54 -14.08 -9.25
C ASN A 141 -10.42 -14.89 -8.29
N ILE A 142 -10.33 -14.58 -7.01
CA ILE A 142 -11.25 -15.04 -5.97
C ILE A 142 -11.54 -13.81 -5.09
N PRO A 143 -12.69 -13.15 -5.22
CA PRO A 143 -13.04 -11.99 -4.40
C PRO A 143 -12.90 -12.26 -2.91
N VAL A 144 -12.44 -11.27 -2.14
CA VAL A 144 -12.18 -11.43 -0.70
C VAL A 144 -13.40 -11.95 0.07
N ASP A 145 -14.60 -11.56 -0.34
CA ASP A 145 -15.85 -11.98 0.30
C ASP A 145 -16.14 -13.47 0.08
N SER A 146 -15.65 -14.05 -1.01
CA SER A 146 -15.79 -15.47 -1.35
C SER A 146 -14.56 -16.30 -0.96
N LEU A 147 -13.50 -15.67 -0.44
CA LEU A 147 -12.22 -16.34 -0.23
C LEU A 147 -12.31 -17.50 0.76
N ARG A 148 -13.11 -17.36 1.84
CA ARG A 148 -13.26 -18.43 2.85
C ARG A 148 -13.82 -19.72 2.26
N VAL A 149 -14.75 -19.59 1.30
CA VAL A 149 -15.31 -20.75 0.59
C VAL A 149 -14.34 -21.25 -0.50
N GLY A 150 -13.52 -20.37 -1.04
CA GLY A 150 -12.55 -20.66 -2.09
C GLY A 150 -11.21 -21.25 -1.63
N LEU A 151 -10.97 -21.38 -0.32
CA LEU A 151 -9.67 -21.85 0.22
C LEU A 151 -9.24 -23.24 -0.30
N GLU A 152 -10.18 -24.11 -0.57
CA GLU A 152 -9.90 -25.47 -1.09
C GLU A 152 -9.32 -25.45 -2.51
N LYS A 153 -9.52 -24.36 -3.26
CA LYS A 153 -9.01 -24.19 -4.63
C LYS A 153 -7.57 -23.69 -4.66
N LEU A 154 -7.02 -23.28 -3.51
CA LEU A 154 -5.70 -22.71 -3.43
C LEU A 154 -4.63 -23.80 -3.23
N PRO A 155 -3.49 -23.70 -3.92
CA PRO A 155 -2.39 -24.65 -3.78
C PRO A 155 -1.72 -24.48 -2.40
N ARG A 156 -1.56 -25.60 -1.68
CA ARG A 156 -0.93 -25.63 -0.36
C ARG A 156 0.59 -25.60 -0.40
N ASP A 157 1.15 -25.95 -1.52
CA ASP A 157 2.59 -26.10 -1.76
C ASP A 157 3.22 -24.86 -2.40
N LYS A 158 2.43 -23.80 -2.62
CA LYS A 158 2.89 -22.56 -3.24
C LYS A 158 2.81 -21.35 -2.31
N LYS A 159 3.66 -20.36 -2.57
CA LYS A 159 3.58 -19.03 -1.95
C LYS A 159 2.47 -18.23 -2.64
N ILE A 160 1.54 -17.69 -1.85
CA ILE A 160 0.40 -16.95 -2.38
C ILE A 160 0.69 -15.45 -2.34
N TYR A 161 0.79 -14.82 -3.49
CA TYR A 161 0.98 -13.38 -3.66
C TYR A 161 -0.38 -12.73 -3.90
N VAL A 162 -0.85 -11.97 -2.93
CA VAL A 162 -2.22 -11.46 -2.90
C VAL A 162 -2.26 -10.01 -3.33
N ASN A 163 -3.11 -9.72 -4.30
CA ASN A 163 -3.33 -8.39 -4.84
C ASN A 163 -4.79 -7.95 -4.65
N CYS A 164 -4.98 -6.65 -4.39
CA CYS A 164 -6.26 -5.98 -4.51
C CYS A 164 -6.08 -4.59 -5.11
N HIS A 165 -7.08 -3.72 -5.04
CA HIS A 165 -6.99 -2.38 -5.60
C HIS A 165 -5.93 -1.49 -4.91
N SER A 166 -5.90 -1.46 -3.56
CA SER A 166 -5.08 -0.50 -2.80
C SER A 166 -4.31 -1.08 -1.60
N GLY A 167 -4.40 -2.40 -1.36
CA GLY A 167 -3.68 -3.08 -0.29
C GLY A 167 -4.55 -3.55 0.90
N LEU A 168 -5.74 -2.97 1.12
CA LEU A 168 -6.58 -3.31 2.29
C LEU A 168 -7.27 -4.68 2.15
N ARG A 169 -7.97 -4.94 1.04
CA ARG A 169 -8.65 -6.24 0.81
C ARG A 169 -7.65 -7.39 0.76
N SER A 170 -6.47 -7.17 0.17
CA SER A 170 -5.39 -8.16 0.14
C SER A 170 -4.78 -8.39 1.51
N TYR A 171 -4.68 -7.37 2.37
CA TYR A 171 -4.35 -7.55 3.79
C TYR A 171 -5.36 -8.45 4.51
N ILE A 172 -6.67 -8.17 4.38
CA ILE A 172 -7.73 -9.00 4.96
C ILE A 172 -7.62 -10.45 4.45
N ALA A 173 -7.38 -10.62 3.15
CA ALA A 173 -7.17 -11.93 2.55
C ALA A 173 -5.94 -12.64 3.12
N CYS A 174 -4.81 -11.95 3.32
CA CYS A 174 -3.63 -12.50 3.96
C CYS A 174 -3.93 -12.96 5.40
N ARG A 175 -4.70 -12.20 6.18
CA ARG A 175 -5.12 -12.61 7.52
C ARG A 175 -5.95 -13.91 7.49
N ILE A 176 -6.87 -14.05 6.53
CA ILE A 176 -7.64 -15.27 6.32
C ILE A 176 -6.72 -16.44 5.94
N LEU A 177 -5.82 -16.22 4.98
CA LEU A 177 -4.89 -17.24 4.49
C LEU A 177 -3.94 -17.72 5.60
N MET A 178 -3.32 -16.82 6.35
CA MET A 178 -2.42 -17.13 7.45
C MET A 178 -3.13 -17.94 8.54
N ALA A 179 -4.36 -17.57 8.89
CA ALA A 179 -5.19 -18.32 9.87
C ALA A 179 -5.52 -19.75 9.39
N ASN A 180 -5.39 -20.03 8.09
CA ASN A 180 -5.60 -21.35 7.49
C ASN A 180 -4.29 -22.02 7.05
N GLY A 181 -3.13 -21.54 7.52
CA GLY A 181 -1.82 -22.15 7.34
C GLY A 181 -1.17 -21.94 5.96
N PHE A 182 -1.60 -20.94 5.19
CA PHE A 182 -0.96 -20.59 3.93
C PHE A 182 0.21 -19.61 4.14
N GLU A 183 1.27 -19.77 3.38
CA GLU A 183 2.28 -18.75 3.25
C GLU A 183 1.82 -17.72 2.21
N CYS A 184 1.65 -16.46 2.62
CA CYS A 184 1.13 -15.42 1.74
C CYS A 184 1.84 -14.07 1.93
N TYR A 185 1.73 -13.24 0.89
CA TYR A 185 2.37 -11.93 0.78
C TYR A 185 1.35 -10.90 0.29
N ASN A 186 1.22 -9.78 1.01
CA ASN A 186 0.36 -8.66 0.63
C ASN A 186 1.06 -7.73 -0.37
N PHE A 187 0.39 -7.39 -1.48
CA PHE A 187 0.92 -6.41 -2.42
C PHE A 187 0.75 -4.98 -1.88
N SER A 188 1.85 -4.39 -1.44
CA SER A 188 1.88 -3.03 -0.87
C SER A 188 1.53 -1.98 -1.93
N GLY A 189 0.46 -1.20 -1.68
CA GLY A 189 -0.08 -0.22 -2.61
C GLY A 189 -1.05 -0.78 -3.66
N GLY A 190 -1.16 -2.10 -3.80
CA GLY A 190 -2.11 -2.78 -4.69
C GLY A 190 -1.97 -2.46 -6.17
N TYR A 191 -2.94 -2.92 -6.95
CA TYR A 191 -2.96 -2.75 -8.41
C TYR A 191 -2.98 -1.28 -8.85
N ARG A 192 -3.59 -0.40 -8.05
CA ARG A 192 -3.62 1.03 -8.33
C ARG A 192 -2.22 1.66 -8.41
N LEU A 193 -1.33 1.31 -7.48
CA LEU A 193 0.06 1.79 -7.52
C LEU A 193 0.79 1.23 -8.75
N TYR A 194 0.63 -0.07 -9.01
CA TYR A 194 1.24 -0.72 -10.16
C TYR A 194 0.81 -0.08 -11.48
N ALA A 195 -0.50 0.14 -11.66
CA ALA A 195 -1.04 0.76 -12.87
C ALA A 195 -0.51 2.19 -13.07
N ALA A 196 -0.39 2.97 -11.99
CA ALA A 196 0.18 4.32 -12.05
C ALA A 196 1.65 4.31 -12.46
N VAL A 197 2.46 3.41 -11.89
CA VAL A 197 3.89 3.27 -12.23
C VAL A 197 4.05 2.78 -13.67
N ARG A 198 3.21 1.83 -14.11
CA ARG A 198 3.24 1.31 -15.48
C ARG A 198 2.81 2.37 -16.49
N GLY A 199 1.76 3.10 -16.21
CA GLY A 199 1.29 4.20 -17.08
C GLY A 199 2.34 5.29 -17.28
N GLU A 200 3.11 5.65 -16.26
CA GLU A 200 4.25 6.55 -16.38
C GLU A 200 5.35 5.98 -17.28
N ALA A 201 5.65 4.69 -17.13
CA ALA A 201 6.66 4.02 -17.96
C ALA A 201 6.24 3.91 -19.43
N GLU A 202 4.95 3.70 -19.70
CA GLU A 202 4.38 3.60 -21.05
C GLU A 202 4.21 4.98 -21.70
N ALA A 203 3.95 6.03 -20.91
CA ALA A 203 3.79 7.40 -21.42
C ALA A 203 5.11 8.04 -21.93
N GLY A 204 6.26 7.46 -21.58
CA GLY A 204 7.58 7.98 -21.93
C GLY A 204 7.89 9.32 -21.27
N ASP A 205 9.00 9.94 -21.69
CA ASP A 205 9.42 11.26 -21.22
C ASP A 205 8.57 12.37 -21.90
N VAL A 206 7.39 12.61 -21.40
CA VAL A 206 6.63 13.81 -21.79
C VAL A 206 7.26 15.00 -21.06
N PRO A 207 7.71 16.06 -21.80
CA PRO A 207 8.26 17.25 -21.17
C PRO A 207 7.26 17.82 -20.16
N ARG A 208 7.68 17.92 -18.91
CA ARG A 208 6.85 18.46 -17.82
C ARG A 208 7.56 19.66 -17.20
N HIS A 209 6.76 20.63 -16.80
CA HIS A 209 7.25 21.68 -15.91
C HIS A 209 7.83 21.03 -14.63
N PRO A 210 8.86 21.64 -13.95
CA PRO A 210 9.42 21.10 -12.70
C PRO A 210 8.38 20.77 -11.62
N CYS A 211 7.20 21.38 -11.66
CA CYS A 211 6.07 21.06 -10.79
C CYS A 211 5.18 19.88 -11.28
N GLY A 212 5.56 19.20 -12.37
CA GLY A 212 4.84 18.03 -12.91
C GLY A 212 3.66 18.36 -13.82
N ILE A 213 3.41 19.63 -14.12
CA ILE A 213 2.35 20.04 -15.05
C ILE A 213 2.84 19.82 -16.49
N PRO A 214 2.03 19.21 -17.39
CA PRO A 214 2.38 19.10 -18.80
C PRO A 214 2.66 20.48 -19.39
N VAL A 215 3.74 20.60 -20.17
CA VAL A 215 4.02 21.83 -20.93
C VAL A 215 3.15 21.76 -22.18
N GLU A 216 2.16 22.67 -22.27
CA GLU A 216 1.41 22.86 -23.51
C GLU A 216 2.38 23.33 -24.60
N LYS A 217 2.26 22.72 -25.80
CA LYS A 217 3.07 23.09 -26.96
C LYS A 217 2.53 24.33 -27.62
#